data_fe26c0023927783d29dfeba910305900
#
_entry.id   fe26c0023927783d29dfeba910305900
#
_cell.length_a   1.000
_cell.length_b   1.000
_cell.length_c   1.000
_cell.angle_alpha   90.00
_cell.angle_beta   90.00
_cell.angle_gamma   90.00
#
_symmetry.space_group_name_H-M   'P 1'
#
loop_
_entity.id
_entity.type
_entity.pdbx_description
1 polymer ?
#
loop_
_entity_poly.entity_id
_entity_poly.type
_entity_poly.pdbx_seq_one_letter_code
_entity_poly.pdbx_strand_id
1 'polypeptide(L)'
;MKRVWFAILAVALLVPGLALAQERLGWVGPIYTELAESLREGFKAYYLREFGKEIEITFVKPGGWPVCVDKVRLWGGKPDADVFLGAGAPAHELLKSLGLTVPYKPKGWDAIPAEWGGMLVKDPELYWTCFAPWLVTNIYNEKVLKKLRLPVPSTWEDLLDPVYRGNIVHTLPYASGTMHETVEIILQTMGEEEGWAYLRYLAANLARFSTGSTDTLQIVARGEVPIGVAQPQMNAMAARKDGYPVAALVPDKTIMVPEAAALLAGAPNEENGKIFLDWLYSPEGQQYVVKGLYFPARSDISLSAWAEEGIKEAEYALGALGVDNFWDLEVELIEYDLDLAEERWDAVNKTYELEIYRKWGELKSTLSLIEEVEGEVEAAREAGKDVAAAEAKIKEARTLFEKGEYAAARLLALEARNLLVKG
;
A
#
# COMPACT_ATOMS: atom_id res chain seq x y z
N MET A 1 75.73 47.48 33.36
CA MET A 1 75.16 46.47 32.42
C MET A 1 73.67 46.48 32.62
N LYS A 2 72.89 47.15 31.71
CA LYS A 2 71.45 47.25 31.77
C LYS A 2 70.90 46.20 30.77
N ARG A 3 70.15 45.19 31.27
CA ARG A 3 69.43 44.19 30.42
C ARG A 3 68.13 44.82 29.97
N VAL A 4 67.93 45.01 28.67
CA VAL A 4 66.71 45.41 28.04
C VAL A 4 65.92 44.17 27.70
N TRP A 5 64.71 43.98 28.26
CA TRP A 5 63.79 42.97 27.91
C TRP A 5 62.88 43.44 26.79
N PHE A 6 62.94 42.80 25.63
CA PHE A 6 61.96 42.98 24.55
C PHE A 6 60.72 42.07 24.83
N ALA A 7 59.63 42.71 25.12
CA ALA A 7 58.35 42.04 25.17
C ALA A 7 57.77 41.95 23.74
N ILE A 8 57.71 40.73 23.18
CA ILE A 8 57.01 40.47 21.91
C ILE A 8 55.52 40.37 22.25
N LEU A 9 54.73 41.37 21.80
CA LEU A 9 53.29 41.37 21.89
C LEU A 9 52.73 40.53 20.71
N ALA A 10 52.30 39.27 20.99
CA ALA A 10 51.59 38.45 20.02
C ALA A 10 50.16 39.00 19.89
N VAL A 11 49.89 39.73 18.80
CA VAL A 11 48.52 40.09 18.43
C VAL A 11 47.86 38.85 17.80
N ALA A 12 47.08 38.15 18.59
CA ALA A 12 46.16 37.10 18.09
C ALA A 12 45.04 37.80 17.27
N LEU A 13 45.14 37.74 15.95
CA LEU A 13 44.06 38.09 15.05
C LEU A 13 42.90 37.06 15.30
N LEU A 14 41.94 37.45 16.12
CA LEU A 14 40.62 36.82 16.16
C LEU A 14 39.97 37.07 14.81
N VAL A 15 40.11 36.13 13.88
CA VAL A 15 39.23 36.02 12.72
C VAL A 15 37.90 35.60 13.31
N PRO A 16 36.84 36.43 13.22
CA PRO A 16 35.51 35.92 13.58
C PRO A 16 35.25 34.78 12.59
N GLY A 17 35.22 33.54 13.11
CA GLY A 17 34.71 32.43 12.35
C GLY A 17 33.29 32.82 11.92
N LEU A 18 33.10 33.12 10.65
CA LEU A 18 31.78 33.10 10.06
C LEU A 18 31.23 31.71 10.38
N ALA A 19 30.39 31.62 11.37
CA ALA A 19 29.51 30.46 11.54
C ALA A 19 28.70 30.41 10.24
N LEU A 20 29.15 29.60 9.28
CA LEU A 20 28.35 29.30 8.11
C LEU A 20 27.02 28.84 8.62
N ALA A 21 25.98 29.58 8.28
CA ALA A 21 24.61 29.15 8.65
C ALA A 21 24.44 27.71 8.19
N GLN A 22 24.06 26.84 9.09
CA GLN A 22 23.84 25.43 8.80
C GLN A 22 22.71 25.32 7.76
N GLU A 23 23.00 24.69 6.62
CA GLU A 23 21.98 24.45 5.60
C GLU A 23 20.89 23.55 6.18
N ARG A 24 19.62 23.85 5.85
CA ARG A 24 18.47 23.13 6.40
C ARG A 24 17.46 22.80 5.34
N LEU A 25 16.74 21.70 5.57
CA LEU A 25 15.61 21.26 4.80
C LEU A 25 14.60 20.60 5.73
N GLY A 26 13.34 20.98 5.64
CA GLY A 26 12.25 20.39 6.40
C GLY A 26 11.29 19.63 5.52
N TRP A 27 10.92 18.41 5.94
CA TRP A 27 9.85 17.64 5.34
C TRP A 27 8.70 17.46 6.33
N VAL A 28 7.47 17.47 5.81
CA VAL A 28 6.26 17.06 6.53
C VAL A 28 5.45 16.13 5.64
N GLY A 29 4.96 15.04 6.20
CA GLY A 29 4.15 14.10 5.41
C GLY A 29 4.06 12.70 6.00
N PRO A 30 3.24 11.82 5.42
CA PRO A 30 2.92 10.51 5.98
C PRO A 30 3.83 9.38 5.50
N ILE A 31 4.89 9.63 4.71
CA ILE A 31 5.73 8.55 4.14
C ILE A 31 6.28 7.61 5.22
N TYR A 32 6.54 6.38 4.83
CA TYR A 32 7.13 5.38 5.72
C TYR A 32 8.55 5.76 6.14
N THR A 33 8.91 5.39 7.36
CA THR A 33 10.20 5.77 7.96
C THR A 33 11.39 5.28 7.14
N GLU A 34 11.33 4.06 6.63
CA GLU A 34 12.39 3.46 5.80
C GLU A 34 12.65 4.28 4.54
N LEU A 35 11.59 4.73 3.86
CA LEU A 35 11.72 5.60 2.69
C LEU A 35 12.29 6.97 3.08
N ALA A 36 11.79 7.57 4.17
CA ALA A 36 12.30 8.85 4.65
C ALA A 36 13.80 8.80 4.99
N GLU A 37 14.24 7.72 5.66
CA GLU A 37 15.67 7.53 6.00
C GLU A 37 16.53 7.32 4.75
N SER A 38 16.07 6.51 3.79
CA SER A 38 16.77 6.31 2.53
C SER A 38 16.94 7.63 1.76
N LEU A 39 15.87 8.41 1.62
CA LEU A 39 15.93 9.72 0.96
C LEU A 39 16.83 10.70 1.71
N ARG A 40 16.80 10.70 3.05
CA ARG A 40 17.66 11.55 3.88
C ARG A 40 19.14 11.23 3.69
N GLU A 41 19.50 9.96 3.69
CA GLU A 41 20.85 9.50 3.46
C GLU A 41 21.35 9.94 2.09
N GLY A 42 20.57 9.66 1.04
CA GLY A 42 20.92 9.98 -0.34
C GLY A 42 21.07 11.48 -0.58
N PHE A 43 20.10 12.27 -0.11
CA PHE A 43 20.15 13.71 -0.33
C PHE A 43 21.29 14.39 0.45
N LYS A 44 21.61 13.95 1.67
CA LYS A 44 22.79 14.44 2.40
C LYS A 44 24.08 14.16 1.65
N ALA A 45 24.24 12.95 1.11
CA ALA A 45 25.42 12.58 0.32
C ALA A 45 25.51 13.41 -0.97
N TYR A 46 24.40 13.57 -1.68
CA TYR A 46 24.30 14.43 -2.86
C TYR A 46 24.66 15.88 -2.54
N TYR A 47 24.06 16.46 -1.49
CA TYR A 47 24.26 17.85 -1.13
C TYR A 47 25.72 18.16 -0.75
N LEU A 48 26.33 17.27 0.04
CA LEU A 48 27.75 17.37 0.39
C LEU A 48 28.66 17.30 -0.86
N ARG A 49 28.37 16.40 -1.79
CA ARG A 49 29.14 16.22 -3.02
C ARG A 49 29.03 17.44 -3.95
N GLU A 50 27.82 17.96 -4.15
CA GLU A 50 27.57 19.04 -5.13
C GLU A 50 27.93 20.44 -4.58
N PHE A 51 27.69 20.66 -3.27
CA PHE A 51 27.86 22.01 -2.68
C PHE A 51 28.99 22.11 -1.67
N GLY A 52 29.64 20.99 -1.29
CA GLY A 52 30.71 20.96 -0.29
C GLY A 52 30.24 21.34 1.12
N LYS A 53 28.93 21.21 1.41
CA LYS A 53 28.30 21.61 2.66
C LYS A 53 27.45 20.47 3.21
N GLU A 54 27.39 20.37 4.53
CA GLU A 54 26.44 19.51 5.22
C GLU A 54 25.05 20.18 5.28
N ILE A 55 23.98 19.37 5.17
CA ILE A 55 22.59 19.83 5.33
C ILE A 55 21.91 19.06 6.46
N GLU A 56 21.23 19.80 7.33
CA GLU A 56 20.35 19.25 8.35
C GLU A 56 18.97 19.02 7.75
N ILE A 57 18.44 17.79 7.89
CA ILE A 57 17.12 17.45 7.38
C ILE A 57 16.22 17.05 8.55
N THR A 58 15.14 17.80 8.73
CA THR A 58 14.07 17.49 9.71
C THR A 58 12.90 16.82 9.01
N PHE A 59 12.26 15.87 9.68
CA PHE A 59 11.07 15.20 9.17
C PHE A 59 9.98 15.16 10.24
N VAL A 60 8.81 15.70 9.91
CA VAL A 60 7.63 15.77 10.78
C VAL A 60 6.55 14.85 10.23
N LYS A 61 6.21 13.79 10.97
CA LYS A 61 5.14 12.84 10.64
C LYS A 61 4.13 12.81 11.79
N PRO A 62 3.17 13.74 11.82
CA PRO A 62 2.21 13.83 12.94
C PRO A 62 1.16 12.72 12.92
N GLY A 63 0.93 12.06 11.77
CA GLY A 63 -0.06 11.00 11.60
C GLY A 63 -0.27 10.63 10.14
N GLY A 64 -1.47 10.18 9.79
CA GLY A 64 -1.90 9.97 8.40
C GLY A 64 -1.97 11.29 7.62
N TRP A 65 -2.27 11.20 6.33
CA TRP A 65 -2.26 12.38 5.45
C TRP A 65 -3.22 13.50 5.90
N PRO A 66 -4.44 13.26 6.43
CA PRO A 66 -5.30 14.36 6.88
C PRO A 66 -4.65 15.16 8.02
N VAL A 67 -4.02 14.46 8.98
CA VAL A 67 -3.32 15.09 10.10
C VAL A 67 -2.10 15.88 9.62
N CYS A 68 -1.40 15.39 8.58
CA CYS A 68 -0.28 16.12 7.97
C CYS A 68 -0.75 17.41 7.27
N VAL A 69 -1.87 17.36 6.52
CA VAL A 69 -2.48 18.53 5.88
C VAL A 69 -2.94 19.54 6.93
N ASP A 70 -3.61 19.10 7.99
CA ASP A 70 -4.02 19.97 9.10
C ASP A 70 -2.82 20.61 9.78
N LYS A 71 -1.72 19.89 9.95
CA LYS A 71 -0.47 20.45 10.49
C LYS A 71 0.05 21.59 9.62
N VAL A 72 0.08 21.43 8.30
CA VAL A 72 0.49 22.49 7.36
C VAL A 72 -0.46 23.69 7.44
N ARG A 73 -1.76 23.45 7.47
CA ARG A 73 -2.78 24.50 7.61
C ARG A 73 -2.61 25.32 8.91
N LEU A 74 -2.31 24.65 10.03
CA LEU A 74 -2.09 25.28 11.33
C LEU A 74 -0.86 26.19 11.37
N TRP A 75 0.10 26.03 10.48
CA TRP A 75 1.24 26.95 10.36
C TRP A 75 0.88 28.33 9.79
N GLY A 76 -0.34 28.48 9.21
CA GLY A 76 -0.88 29.79 8.82
C GLY A 76 -0.01 30.53 7.79
N GLY A 77 0.58 29.83 6.80
CA GLY A 77 1.44 30.40 5.76
C GLY A 77 2.88 30.64 6.18
N LYS A 78 3.29 30.16 7.35
CA LYS A 78 4.69 30.17 7.82
C LYS A 78 5.08 28.75 8.26
N PRO A 79 5.28 27.84 7.31
CA PRO A 79 5.58 26.45 7.63
C PRO A 79 6.95 26.29 8.30
N ASP A 80 7.08 25.27 9.16
CA ASP A 80 8.36 24.83 9.72
C ASP A 80 9.04 23.76 8.83
N ALA A 81 8.49 23.53 7.64
CA ALA A 81 9.00 22.59 6.64
C ALA A 81 8.97 23.23 5.25
N ASP A 82 9.71 22.64 4.31
CA ASP A 82 9.87 23.15 2.95
C ASP A 82 9.08 22.34 1.93
N VAL A 83 8.96 21.03 2.16
CA VAL A 83 8.34 20.08 1.24
C VAL A 83 7.29 19.26 1.97
N PHE A 84 6.10 19.13 1.37
CA PHE A 84 5.15 18.10 1.73
C PHE A 84 5.52 16.81 0.97
N LEU A 85 5.75 15.72 1.69
CA LEU A 85 6.35 14.51 1.15
C LEU A 85 5.50 13.28 1.48
N GLY A 86 4.96 12.65 0.44
CA GLY A 86 4.07 11.50 0.54
C GLY A 86 2.59 11.85 0.39
N ALA A 87 1.74 10.88 0.57
CA ALA A 87 0.32 10.88 0.27
C ALA A 87 -0.01 10.92 -1.24
N GLY A 88 -1.24 10.50 -1.57
CA GLY A 88 -1.76 10.53 -2.92
C GLY A 88 -2.29 11.88 -3.37
N ALA A 89 -2.78 11.93 -4.60
CA ALA A 89 -3.33 13.12 -5.24
C ALA A 89 -4.37 13.88 -4.38
N PRO A 90 -5.33 13.25 -3.68
CA PRO A 90 -6.32 13.98 -2.90
C PRO A 90 -5.72 14.92 -1.85
N ALA A 91 -4.69 14.49 -1.13
CA ALA A 91 -4.02 15.34 -0.14
C ALA A 91 -3.34 16.56 -0.78
N HIS A 92 -2.71 16.36 -1.94
CA HIS A 92 -2.02 17.41 -2.67
C HIS A 92 -2.99 18.40 -3.33
N GLU A 93 -4.11 17.92 -3.87
CA GLU A 93 -5.17 18.78 -4.40
C GLU A 93 -5.81 19.64 -3.30
N LEU A 94 -6.01 19.08 -2.10
CA LEU A 94 -6.47 19.83 -0.95
C LEU A 94 -5.46 20.92 -0.55
N LEU A 95 -4.17 20.60 -0.46
CA LEU A 95 -3.12 21.59 -0.17
C LEU A 95 -3.07 22.71 -1.22
N LYS A 96 -3.20 22.37 -2.52
CA LYS A 96 -3.28 23.30 -3.64
C LYS A 96 -4.50 24.22 -3.51
N SER A 97 -5.68 23.65 -3.26
CA SER A 97 -6.94 24.44 -3.13
C SER A 97 -6.91 25.41 -1.95
N LEU A 98 -6.17 25.07 -0.90
CA LEU A 98 -5.96 25.93 0.28
C LEU A 98 -4.84 26.96 0.09
N GLY A 99 -4.13 26.95 -1.06
CA GLY A 99 -3.00 27.86 -1.31
C GLY A 99 -1.78 27.55 -0.44
N LEU A 100 -1.62 26.32 0.04
CA LEU A 100 -0.54 25.90 0.94
C LEU A 100 0.68 25.33 0.20
N THR A 101 0.60 25.19 -1.12
CA THR A 101 1.69 24.78 -1.99
C THR A 101 1.89 25.80 -3.11
N VAL A 102 3.06 25.77 -3.74
CA VAL A 102 3.40 26.60 -4.89
C VAL A 102 3.85 25.75 -6.07
N PRO A 103 3.59 26.19 -7.31
CA PRO A 103 3.99 25.42 -8.50
C PRO A 103 5.51 25.40 -8.63
N TYR A 104 6.06 24.22 -8.88
CA TYR A 104 7.47 24.02 -9.19
C TYR A 104 7.65 22.86 -10.17
N LYS A 105 8.34 23.10 -11.29
CA LYS A 105 8.71 22.03 -12.24
C LYS A 105 10.11 21.51 -11.91
N PRO A 106 10.25 20.35 -11.24
CA PRO A 106 11.55 19.80 -10.94
C PRO A 106 12.25 19.27 -12.19
N LYS A 107 13.58 19.23 -12.18
CA LYS A 107 14.35 18.53 -13.21
C LYS A 107 13.96 17.05 -13.19
N GLY A 108 13.70 16.49 -14.38
CA GLY A 108 13.20 15.10 -14.47
C GLY A 108 11.69 14.96 -14.47
N TRP A 109 10.92 16.03 -14.26
CA TRP A 109 9.46 16.01 -14.32
C TRP A 109 8.90 15.40 -15.62
N ASP A 110 9.57 15.62 -16.74
CA ASP A 110 9.14 15.12 -18.05
C ASP A 110 9.27 13.58 -18.18
N ALA A 111 10.09 12.95 -17.34
CA ALA A 111 10.25 11.49 -17.29
C ALA A 111 9.18 10.78 -16.43
N ILE A 112 8.36 11.53 -15.72
CA ILE A 112 7.22 11.00 -14.97
C ILE A 112 6.01 10.99 -15.92
N PRO A 113 5.24 9.90 -16.04
CA PRO A 113 4.00 9.88 -16.82
C PRO A 113 3.02 10.96 -16.34
N ALA A 114 2.22 11.49 -17.25
CA ALA A 114 1.18 12.45 -16.86
C ALA A 114 0.04 11.76 -16.14
N GLU A 115 -0.34 10.58 -16.67
CA GLU A 115 -1.42 9.75 -16.17
C GLU A 115 -1.07 8.27 -16.37
N TRP A 116 -1.72 7.40 -15.62
CA TRP A 116 -1.66 5.96 -15.79
C TRP A 116 -2.97 5.33 -15.31
N GLY A 117 -3.56 4.46 -16.14
CA GLY A 117 -4.84 3.83 -15.85
C GLY A 117 -6.00 4.83 -15.62
N GLY A 118 -5.93 6.02 -16.24
CA GLY A 118 -6.93 7.09 -16.06
C GLY A 118 -6.71 7.98 -14.83
N MET A 119 -5.72 7.70 -13.99
CA MET A 119 -5.38 8.51 -12.82
C MET A 119 -4.22 9.46 -13.11
N LEU A 120 -4.30 10.70 -12.60
CA LEU A 120 -3.18 11.63 -12.65
C LEU A 120 -2.02 11.12 -11.79
N VAL A 121 -0.82 11.16 -12.38
CA VAL A 121 0.45 10.83 -11.72
C VAL A 121 1.20 12.11 -11.31
N LYS A 122 0.88 13.23 -11.93
CA LYS A 122 1.41 14.56 -11.63
C LYS A 122 0.39 15.63 -11.99
N ASP A 123 0.44 16.75 -11.27
CA ASP A 123 -0.41 17.89 -11.57
C ASP A 123 0.09 18.67 -12.79
N PRO A 124 -0.74 18.86 -13.85
CA PRO A 124 -0.36 19.64 -15.02
C PRO A 124 -0.05 21.11 -14.69
N GLU A 125 -0.53 21.64 -13.56
CA GLU A 125 -0.23 23.00 -13.07
C GLU A 125 1.01 23.03 -12.16
N LEU A 126 1.73 21.92 -12.02
CA LEU A 126 3.03 21.78 -11.34
C LEU A 126 3.01 21.91 -9.81
N TYR A 127 1.86 21.73 -9.14
CA TYR A 127 1.80 21.82 -7.70
C TYR A 127 2.27 20.56 -6.98
N TRP A 128 2.19 19.39 -7.63
CA TRP A 128 2.67 18.12 -7.09
C TRP A 128 3.09 17.15 -8.18
N THR A 129 3.94 16.21 -7.83
CA THR A 129 4.42 15.16 -8.74
C THR A 129 4.65 13.87 -7.95
N CYS A 130 4.21 12.74 -8.50
CA CYS A 130 4.51 11.41 -7.96
C CYS A 130 6.01 11.14 -8.01
N PHE A 131 6.56 10.61 -6.93
CA PHE A 131 7.95 10.14 -6.88
C PHE A 131 8.07 8.65 -6.58
N ALA A 132 7.00 8.01 -6.08
CA ALA A 132 6.98 6.62 -5.67
C ALA A 132 5.56 6.04 -5.79
N PRO A 133 5.17 5.44 -6.94
CA PRO A 133 3.86 4.82 -7.08
C PRO A 133 3.77 3.50 -6.32
N TRP A 134 2.58 3.19 -5.78
CA TRP A 134 2.31 1.89 -5.21
C TRP A 134 0.85 1.46 -5.41
N LEU A 135 0.61 0.14 -5.34
CA LEU A 135 -0.69 -0.49 -5.49
C LEU A 135 -1.12 -1.18 -4.20
N VAL A 136 -2.41 -1.23 -3.97
CA VAL A 136 -3.01 -2.20 -3.05
C VAL A 136 -2.96 -3.56 -3.74
N THR A 137 -2.26 -4.52 -3.13
CA THR A 137 -2.03 -5.85 -3.70
C THR A 137 -2.33 -6.94 -2.68
N ASN A 138 -2.15 -8.17 -3.08
CA ASN A 138 -2.00 -9.30 -2.19
C ASN A 138 -0.54 -9.78 -2.25
N ILE A 139 -0.12 -10.65 -1.36
CA ILE A 139 1.21 -11.24 -1.38
C ILE A 139 1.14 -12.76 -1.29
N TYR A 140 2.13 -13.45 -1.83
CA TYR A 140 2.20 -14.89 -1.71
C TYR A 140 3.64 -15.39 -1.54
N ASN A 141 3.78 -16.53 -0.87
CA ASN A 141 5.05 -17.23 -0.75
C ASN A 141 5.21 -18.23 -1.90
N GLU A 142 6.11 -17.92 -2.85
CA GLU A 142 6.34 -18.69 -4.07
C GLU A 142 6.68 -20.17 -3.79
N LYS A 143 7.52 -20.43 -2.78
CA LYS A 143 7.94 -21.79 -2.43
C LYS A 143 6.80 -22.62 -1.83
N VAL A 144 5.96 -21.96 -1.02
CA VAL A 144 4.85 -22.65 -0.35
C VAL A 144 3.73 -22.94 -1.35
N LEU A 145 3.34 -21.99 -2.22
CA LEU A 145 2.37 -22.26 -3.28
C LEU A 145 2.84 -23.42 -4.19
N LYS A 146 4.09 -23.39 -4.62
CA LYS A 146 4.67 -24.49 -5.43
C LYS A 146 4.65 -25.83 -4.70
N LYS A 147 5.00 -25.85 -3.40
CA LYS A 147 4.98 -27.08 -2.59
C LYS A 147 3.58 -27.67 -2.45
N LEU A 148 2.57 -26.79 -2.26
CA LEU A 148 1.17 -27.18 -2.15
C LEU A 148 0.51 -27.46 -3.50
N ARG A 149 1.20 -27.17 -4.62
CA ARG A 149 0.69 -27.25 -6.01
C ARG A 149 -0.54 -26.37 -6.22
N LEU A 150 -0.60 -25.23 -5.52
CA LEU A 150 -1.64 -24.24 -5.71
C LEU A 150 -1.26 -23.32 -6.87
N PRO A 151 -2.21 -22.96 -7.76
CA PRO A 151 -1.98 -21.91 -8.73
C PRO A 151 -1.75 -20.56 -8.05
N VAL A 152 -1.15 -19.60 -8.76
CA VAL A 152 -1.11 -18.20 -8.30
C VAL A 152 -2.45 -17.58 -8.70
N PRO A 153 -3.26 -17.07 -7.74
CA PRO A 153 -4.50 -16.39 -8.10
C PRO A 153 -4.19 -15.09 -8.86
N SER A 154 -5.05 -14.68 -9.78
CA SER A 154 -4.88 -13.51 -10.64
C SER A 154 -6.01 -12.48 -10.53
N THR A 155 -7.13 -12.88 -9.99
CA THR A 155 -8.32 -12.04 -9.79
C THR A 155 -8.78 -12.08 -8.34
N TRP A 156 -9.69 -11.17 -7.97
CA TRP A 156 -10.35 -11.26 -6.68
C TRP A 156 -11.19 -12.54 -6.56
N GLU A 157 -11.89 -12.93 -7.63
CA GLU A 157 -12.74 -14.12 -7.66
C GLU A 157 -11.93 -15.40 -7.47
N ASP A 158 -10.69 -15.47 -7.97
CA ASP A 158 -9.84 -16.66 -7.79
C ASP A 158 -9.64 -16.99 -6.30
N LEU A 159 -9.59 -15.97 -5.42
CA LEU A 159 -9.42 -16.16 -3.98
C LEU A 159 -10.61 -16.88 -3.32
N LEU A 160 -11.76 -16.94 -4.00
CA LEU A 160 -12.94 -17.66 -3.52
C LEU A 160 -12.88 -19.16 -3.84
N ASP A 161 -11.99 -19.59 -4.75
CA ASP A 161 -11.90 -21.02 -5.11
C ASP A 161 -11.61 -21.85 -3.85
N PRO A 162 -12.37 -22.94 -3.62
CA PRO A 162 -12.15 -23.85 -2.49
C PRO A 162 -10.73 -24.43 -2.40
N VAL A 163 -9.96 -24.42 -3.50
CA VAL A 163 -8.55 -24.87 -3.52
C VAL A 163 -7.68 -24.06 -2.55
N TYR A 164 -8.02 -22.80 -2.31
CA TYR A 164 -7.31 -21.92 -1.37
C TYR A 164 -7.83 -21.99 0.06
N ARG A 165 -8.81 -22.83 0.36
CA ARG A 165 -9.39 -22.92 1.72
C ARG A 165 -8.33 -23.29 2.75
N GLY A 166 -8.22 -22.46 3.79
CA GLY A 166 -7.18 -22.59 4.81
C GLY A 166 -5.77 -22.16 4.37
N ASN A 167 -5.67 -21.50 3.22
CA ASN A 167 -4.40 -21.04 2.64
C ASN A 167 -4.32 -19.50 2.48
N ILE A 168 -5.28 -18.76 3.03
CA ILE A 168 -5.36 -17.30 2.98
C ILE A 168 -5.33 -16.72 4.39
N VAL A 169 -4.66 -15.59 4.56
CA VAL A 169 -4.65 -14.79 5.78
C VAL A 169 -4.84 -13.31 5.44
N HIS A 170 -5.61 -12.60 6.23
CA HIS A 170 -5.65 -11.14 6.25
C HIS A 170 -5.96 -10.61 7.65
N THR A 171 -5.79 -9.30 7.85
CA THR A 171 -6.13 -8.62 9.09
C THR A 171 -7.56 -8.06 9.06
N LEU A 172 -7.98 -7.42 10.15
CA LEU A 172 -9.27 -6.74 10.20
C LEU A 172 -9.18 -5.32 9.63
N PRO A 173 -10.24 -4.80 8.98
CA PRO A 173 -10.18 -3.49 8.33
C PRO A 173 -9.79 -2.36 9.28
N TYR A 174 -10.26 -2.37 10.53
CA TYR A 174 -9.88 -1.37 11.53
C TYR A 174 -8.43 -1.48 12.04
N ALA A 175 -7.75 -2.59 11.76
CA ALA A 175 -6.35 -2.81 12.16
C ALA A 175 -5.35 -2.48 11.04
N SER A 176 -5.84 -2.15 9.83
CA SER A 176 -4.99 -1.84 8.66
C SER A 176 -5.74 -0.97 7.67
N GLY A 177 -5.17 0.20 7.34
CA GLY A 177 -5.69 1.06 6.28
C GLY A 177 -5.80 0.34 4.95
N THR A 178 -4.76 -0.41 4.55
CA THR A 178 -4.78 -1.18 3.29
C THR A 178 -5.87 -2.27 3.28
N MET A 179 -6.20 -2.86 4.44
CA MET A 179 -7.32 -3.80 4.48
C MET A 179 -8.66 -3.07 4.37
N HIS A 180 -8.80 -1.90 4.97
CA HIS A 180 -9.99 -1.07 4.78
C HIS A 180 -10.14 -0.66 3.31
N GLU A 181 -9.07 -0.15 2.69
CA GLU A 181 -9.03 0.17 1.26
C GLU A 181 -9.41 -1.05 0.41
N THR A 182 -8.94 -2.25 0.76
CA THR A 182 -9.31 -3.48 0.05
C THR A 182 -10.81 -3.79 0.17
N VAL A 183 -11.39 -3.64 1.35
CA VAL A 183 -12.85 -3.81 1.52
C VAL A 183 -13.60 -2.80 0.67
N GLU A 184 -13.15 -1.55 0.67
CA GLU A 184 -13.74 -0.49 -0.15
C GLU A 184 -13.59 -0.75 -1.66
N ILE A 185 -12.43 -1.22 -2.13
CA ILE A 185 -12.22 -1.63 -3.53
C ILE A 185 -13.30 -2.66 -3.92
N ILE A 186 -13.52 -3.66 -3.09
CA ILE A 186 -14.51 -4.72 -3.34
C ILE A 186 -15.93 -4.15 -3.36
N LEU A 187 -16.30 -3.34 -2.36
CA LEU A 187 -17.64 -2.76 -2.27
C LEU A 187 -17.91 -1.76 -3.41
N GLN A 188 -16.95 -0.94 -3.78
CA GLN A 188 -17.10 0.04 -4.86
C GLN A 188 -17.08 -0.61 -6.26
N THR A 189 -16.39 -1.74 -6.41
CA THR A 189 -16.31 -2.48 -7.68
C THR A 189 -17.53 -3.38 -7.90
N MET A 190 -17.95 -4.11 -6.87
CA MET A 190 -19.00 -5.14 -6.98
C MET A 190 -20.37 -4.62 -6.54
N GLY A 191 -20.44 -3.48 -5.83
CA GLY A 191 -21.63 -3.00 -5.14
C GLY A 191 -21.77 -3.58 -3.74
N GLU A 192 -22.68 -3.00 -2.95
CA GLU A 192 -22.82 -3.36 -1.52
C GLU A 192 -23.23 -4.83 -1.31
N GLU A 193 -24.23 -5.32 -2.04
CA GLU A 193 -24.78 -6.67 -1.82
C GLU A 193 -23.76 -7.74 -2.21
N GLU A 194 -23.27 -7.69 -3.43
CA GLU A 194 -22.29 -8.63 -3.98
C GLU A 194 -20.94 -8.52 -3.29
N GLY A 195 -20.51 -7.31 -2.95
CA GLY A 195 -19.24 -7.08 -2.26
C GLY A 195 -19.24 -7.66 -0.85
N TRP A 196 -20.31 -7.50 -0.08
CA TRP A 196 -20.42 -8.16 1.24
C TRP A 196 -20.54 -9.67 1.12
N ALA A 197 -21.22 -10.19 0.09
CA ALA A 197 -21.25 -11.62 -0.18
C ALA A 197 -19.84 -12.15 -0.50
N TYR A 198 -19.10 -11.47 -1.37
CA TYR A 198 -17.71 -11.77 -1.69
C TYR A 198 -16.85 -11.85 -0.43
N LEU A 199 -16.92 -10.84 0.45
CA LEU A 199 -16.13 -10.79 1.69
C LEU A 199 -16.45 -11.94 2.65
N ARG A 200 -17.70 -12.43 2.66
CA ARG A 200 -18.10 -13.62 3.42
C ARG A 200 -17.47 -14.89 2.85
N TYR A 201 -17.50 -15.07 1.53
CA TYR A 201 -16.84 -16.20 0.88
C TYR A 201 -15.31 -16.17 1.08
N LEU A 202 -14.68 -15.01 0.91
CA LEU A 202 -13.25 -14.84 1.18
C LEU A 202 -12.93 -15.22 2.64
N ALA A 203 -13.72 -14.75 3.60
CA ALA A 203 -13.54 -15.09 5.02
C ALA A 203 -13.68 -16.59 5.30
N ALA A 204 -14.53 -17.30 4.55
CA ALA A 204 -14.65 -18.75 4.66
C ALA A 204 -13.38 -19.49 4.26
N ASN A 205 -12.61 -18.95 3.31
CA ASN A 205 -11.35 -19.52 2.85
C ASN A 205 -10.15 -19.19 3.75
N LEU A 206 -10.31 -18.31 4.74
CA LEU A 206 -9.20 -17.95 5.62
C LEU A 206 -8.72 -19.11 6.49
N ALA A 207 -7.40 -19.21 6.64
CA ALA A 207 -6.76 -19.99 7.67
C ALA A 207 -6.97 -19.35 9.06
N ARG A 208 -6.77 -18.04 9.12
CA ARG A 208 -6.92 -17.21 10.33
C ARG A 208 -6.96 -15.74 10.00
N PHE A 209 -7.34 -14.92 10.96
CA PHE A 209 -7.09 -13.48 10.95
C PHE A 209 -5.72 -13.19 11.59
N SER A 210 -5.03 -12.18 11.09
CA SER A 210 -3.80 -11.62 11.68
C SER A 210 -4.10 -10.36 12.49
N THR A 211 -3.13 -9.90 13.26
CA THR A 211 -3.27 -8.73 14.15
C THR A 211 -3.02 -7.40 13.45
N GLY A 212 -2.49 -7.42 12.22
CA GLY A 212 -2.18 -6.23 11.40
C GLY A 212 -1.42 -6.60 10.13
N SER A 213 -1.19 -5.64 9.24
CA SER A 213 -0.49 -5.88 7.96
C SER A 213 0.91 -6.48 8.14
N THR A 214 1.66 -6.01 9.13
CA THR A 214 3.00 -6.55 9.43
C THR A 214 2.94 -8.01 9.87
N ASP A 215 1.94 -8.40 10.68
CA ASP A 215 1.74 -9.79 11.10
C ASP A 215 1.34 -10.66 9.90
N THR A 216 0.45 -10.16 9.02
CA THR A 216 0.13 -10.85 7.75
C THR A 216 1.39 -11.12 6.93
N LEU A 217 2.24 -10.10 6.73
CA LEU A 217 3.50 -10.25 6.01
C LEU A 217 4.39 -11.33 6.62
N GLN A 218 4.56 -11.32 7.95
CA GLN A 218 5.41 -12.28 8.64
C GLN A 218 4.89 -13.73 8.54
N ILE A 219 3.56 -13.92 8.64
CA ILE A 219 2.91 -15.23 8.47
C ILE A 219 3.22 -15.80 7.07
N VAL A 220 3.06 -14.97 6.03
CA VAL A 220 3.33 -15.38 4.65
C VAL A 220 4.82 -15.59 4.42
N ALA A 221 5.67 -14.69 4.89
CA ALA A 221 7.11 -14.80 4.73
C ALA A 221 7.67 -16.10 5.34
N ARG A 222 7.23 -16.47 6.55
CA ARG A 222 7.61 -17.72 7.21
C ARG A 222 6.97 -18.97 6.57
N GLY A 223 6.03 -18.79 5.66
CA GLY A 223 5.33 -19.88 4.97
C GLY A 223 4.30 -20.61 5.84
N GLU A 224 3.80 -19.97 6.90
CA GLU A 224 2.74 -20.54 7.75
C GLU A 224 1.41 -20.60 6.98
N VAL A 225 1.11 -19.55 6.21
CA VAL A 225 -0.01 -19.45 5.27
C VAL A 225 0.53 -18.88 3.96
N PRO A 226 0.22 -19.46 2.80
CA PRO A 226 0.86 -19.06 1.54
C PRO A 226 0.41 -17.74 0.96
N ILE A 227 -0.82 -17.25 1.23
CA ILE A 227 -1.39 -16.05 0.61
C ILE A 227 -1.80 -15.07 1.69
N GLY A 228 -1.37 -13.82 1.55
CA GLY A 228 -1.76 -12.68 2.39
C GLY A 228 -2.53 -11.64 1.58
N VAL A 229 -3.74 -11.32 2.01
CA VAL A 229 -4.60 -10.32 1.34
C VAL A 229 -4.37 -8.94 1.93
N ALA A 230 -4.61 -7.89 1.13
CA ALA A 230 -4.54 -6.49 1.52
C ALA A 230 -3.14 -6.06 1.98
N GLN A 231 -2.18 -6.15 1.07
CA GLN A 231 -0.80 -5.75 1.32
C GLN A 231 -0.33 -4.77 0.23
N PRO A 232 0.39 -3.70 0.60
CA PRO A 232 1.07 -2.90 -0.41
C PRO A 232 2.25 -3.70 -1.00
N GLN A 233 2.56 -3.53 -2.30
CA GLN A 233 3.61 -4.32 -2.95
C GLN A 233 4.99 -4.16 -2.31
N MET A 234 5.28 -3.05 -1.63
CA MET A 234 6.55 -2.85 -0.93
C MET A 234 6.79 -3.89 0.18
N ASN A 235 5.71 -4.51 0.70
CA ASN A 235 5.85 -5.60 1.67
C ASN A 235 6.50 -6.85 1.06
N ALA A 236 6.27 -7.13 -0.24
CA ALA A 236 6.99 -8.19 -0.93
C ALA A 236 8.48 -7.87 -1.10
N MET A 237 8.82 -6.60 -1.40
CA MET A 237 10.22 -6.15 -1.46
C MET A 237 10.90 -6.29 -0.08
N ALA A 238 10.22 -5.90 0.99
CA ALA A 238 10.74 -6.03 2.36
C ALA A 238 11.00 -7.50 2.74
N ALA A 239 10.07 -8.40 2.43
CA ALA A 239 10.26 -9.82 2.65
C ALA A 239 11.46 -10.38 1.86
N ARG A 240 11.63 -9.97 0.59
CA ARG A 240 12.78 -10.39 -0.23
C ARG A 240 14.10 -9.87 0.30
N LYS A 241 14.15 -8.65 0.79
CA LYS A 241 15.31 -8.10 1.50
C LYS A 241 15.72 -8.98 2.69
N ASP A 242 14.74 -9.51 3.42
CA ASP A 242 14.94 -10.42 4.54
C ASP A 242 15.19 -11.89 4.12
N GLY A 243 15.30 -12.16 2.81
CA GLY A 243 15.60 -13.47 2.24
C GLY A 243 14.39 -14.40 2.06
N TYR A 244 13.17 -13.92 2.21
CA TYR A 244 11.96 -14.70 2.00
C TYR A 244 11.47 -14.63 0.54
N PRO A 245 11.03 -15.74 -0.07
CA PRO A 245 10.55 -15.77 -1.44
C PRO A 245 9.08 -15.33 -1.52
N VAL A 246 8.84 -14.06 -1.25
CA VAL A 246 7.50 -13.46 -1.33
C VAL A 246 7.40 -12.60 -2.58
N ALA A 247 6.30 -12.72 -3.29
CA ALA A 247 5.95 -11.86 -4.42
C ALA A 247 4.62 -11.15 -4.15
N ALA A 248 4.41 -10.01 -4.77
CA ALA A 248 3.12 -9.35 -4.79
C ALA A 248 2.24 -9.98 -5.87
N LEU A 249 0.96 -10.05 -5.56
CA LEU A 249 -0.08 -10.49 -6.45
C LEU A 249 -0.96 -9.27 -6.73
N VAL A 250 -0.84 -8.71 -7.91
CA VAL A 250 -1.68 -7.59 -8.34
C VAL A 250 -3.02 -8.17 -8.77
N PRO A 251 -4.13 -7.84 -8.10
CA PRO A 251 -5.43 -8.30 -8.53
C PRO A 251 -5.86 -7.60 -9.84
N ASP A 252 -6.84 -8.15 -10.53
CA ASP A 252 -7.41 -7.63 -11.78
C ASP A 252 -7.90 -6.18 -11.66
N LYS A 253 -8.43 -5.81 -10.48
CA LYS A 253 -8.91 -4.46 -10.18
C LYS A 253 -8.35 -3.97 -8.85
N THR A 254 -7.76 -2.76 -8.85
CA THR A 254 -7.17 -2.19 -7.64
C THR A 254 -7.08 -0.66 -7.71
N ILE A 255 -6.45 -0.06 -6.72
CA ILE A 255 -6.10 1.36 -6.69
C ILE A 255 -4.60 1.55 -6.72
N MET A 256 -4.17 2.65 -7.34
CA MET A 256 -2.81 3.16 -7.25
C MET A 256 -2.78 4.36 -6.31
N VAL A 257 -1.77 4.42 -5.46
CA VAL A 257 -1.46 5.60 -4.67
C VAL A 257 -0.17 6.22 -5.20
N PRO A 258 -0.23 7.40 -5.83
CA PRO A 258 0.95 8.13 -6.28
C PRO A 258 1.55 8.90 -5.10
N GLU A 259 2.46 8.28 -4.32
CA GLU A 259 3.20 9.05 -3.32
C GLU A 259 3.88 10.25 -3.99
N ALA A 260 3.43 11.45 -3.65
CA ALA A 260 3.83 12.67 -4.33
C ALA A 260 4.60 13.62 -3.43
N ALA A 261 5.25 14.60 -4.03
CA ALA A 261 5.93 15.67 -3.34
C ALA A 261 5.49 17.04 -3.88
N ALA A 262 5.41 18.02 -2.98
CA ALA A 262 5.02 19.39 -3.27
C ALA A 262 5.86 20.41 -2.49
N LEU A 263 6.20 21.53 -3.12
CA LEU A 263 6.86 22.66 -2.46
C LEU A 263 5.83 23.45 -1.65
N LEU A 264 6.12 23.70 -0.37
CA LEU A 264 5.19 24.44 0.49
C LEU A 264 5.26 25.95 0.23
N ALA A 265 4.09 26.59 0.27
CA ALA A 265 4.01 28.04 0.21
C ALA A 265 4.63 28.66 1.48
N GLY A 266 5.59 29.60 1.29
CA GLY A 266 6.29 30.24 2.40
C GLY A 266 7.35 29.37 3.07
N ALA A 267 7.82 28.33 2.38
CA ALA A 267 8.92 27.46 2.83
C ALA A 267 10.11 28.26 3.35
N PRO A 268 10.62 27.99 4.57
CA PRO A 268 11.72 28.75 5.15
C PRO A 268 13.06 28.55 4.40
N ASN A 269 13.24 27.40 3.74
CA ASN A 269 14.44 27.08 2.97
C ASN A 269 14.03 26.68 1.54
N GLU A 270 13.23 27.52 0.87
CA GLU A 270 12.62 27.23 -0.45
C GLU A 270 13.62 26.73 -1.48
N GLU A 271 14.82 27.33 -1.55
CA GLU A 271 15.86 26.91 -2.51
C GLU A 271 16.38 25.51 -2.22
N ASN A 272 16.56 25.12 -0.96
CA ASN A 272 16.92 23.76 -0.59
C ASN A 272 15.77 22.78 -0.88
N GLY A 273 14.51 23.22 -0.72
CA GLY A 273 13.31 22.47 -1.14
C GLY A 273 13.33 22.18 -2.64
N LYS A 274 13.64 23.18 -3.48
CA LYS A 274 13.75 23.00 -4.94
C LYS A 274 14.91 22.08 -5.33
N ILE A 275 16.07 22.23 -4.70
CA ILE A 275 17.24 21.35 -4.91
C ILE A 275 16.89 19.91 -4.55
N PHE A 276 16.16 19.70 -3.45
CA PHE A 276 15.70 18.37 -3.04
C PHE A 276 14.73 17.78 -4.07
N LEU A 277 13.76 18.54 -4.54
CA LEU A 277 12.82 18.07 -5.57
C LEU A 277 13.54 17.74 -6.89
N ASP A 278 14.48 18.58 -7.32
CA ASP A 278 15.31 18.31 -8.50
C ASP A 278 16.09 16.99 -8.37
N TRP A 279 16.68 16.74 -7.19
CA TRP A 279 17.37 15.50 -6.91
C TRP A 279 16.41 14.31 -6.78
N LEU A 280 15.27 14.46 -6.10
CA LEU A 280 14.29 13.39 -5.90
C LEU A 280 13.83 12.79 -7.23
N TYR A 281 13.61 13.63 -8.25
CA TYR A 281 13.20 13.21 -9.58
C TYR A 281 14.37 12.91 -10.54
N SER A 282 15.61 12.99 -10.09
CA SER A 282 16.78 12.54 -10.86
C SER A 282 16.89 11.00 -10.82
N PRO A 283 17.64 10.37 -11.76
CA PRO A 283 17.91 8.94 -11.67
C PRO A 283 18.56 8.54 -10.33
N GLU A 284 19.47 9.37 -9.81
CA GLU A 284 20.11 9.13 -8.51
C GLU A 284 19.09 9.15 -7.36
N GLY A 285 18.24 10.17 -7.27
CA GLY A 285 17.19 10.25 -6.25
C GLY A 285 16.24 9.06 -6.29
N GLN A 286 15.89 8.61 -7.49
CA GLN A 286 15.03 7.45 -7.69
C GLN A 286 15.69 6.11 -7.29
N GLN A 287 17.03 6.01 -7.31
CA GLN A 287 17.70 4.86 -6.69
C GLN A 287 17.47 4.80 -5.18
N TYR A 288 17.40 5.96 -4.51
CA TYR A 288 17.08 6.01 -3.08
C TYR A 288 15.60 5.77 -2.79
N VAL A 289 14.71 6.01 -3.74
CA VAL A 289 13.32 5.53 -3.67
C VAL A 289 13.30 3.99 -3.66
N VAL A 290 14.04 3.34 -4.56
CA VAL A 290 14.15 1.88 -4.61
C VAL A 290 14.83 1.32 -3.36
N LYS A 291 15.91 1.95 -2.86
CA LYS A 291 16.55 1.58 -1.59
C LYS A 291 15.60 1.69 -0.39
N GLY A 292 14.63 2.62 -0.47
CA GLY A 292 13.53 2.75 0.48
C GLY A 292 12.40 1.74 0.27
N LEU A 293 12.59 0.75 -0.60
CA LEU A 293 11.65 -0.34 -0.91
C LEU A 293 10.38 0.12 -1.62
N TYR A 294 10.48 1.18 -2.42
CA TYR A 294 9.41 1.65 -3.30
C TYR A 294 9.80 1.53 -4.76
N PHE A 295 8.83 1.54 -5.66
CA PHE A 295 9.09 1.62 -7.09
C PHE A 295 9.40 3.05 -7.51
N PRO A 296 10.33 3.25 -8.47
CA PRO A 296 10.62 4.57 -9.00
C PRO A 296 9.47 5.06 -9.88
N ALA A 297 9.22 6.38 -9.85
CA ALA A 297 8.17 6.98 -10.65
C ALA A 297 8.61 7.34 -12.08
N ARG A 298 9.89 7.30 -12.40
CA ARG A 298 10.40 7.60 -13.74
C ARG A 298 10.14 6.44 -14.70
N SER A 299 9.56 6.74 -15.86
CA SER A 299 9.28 5.75 -16.92
C SER A 299 10.51 5.34 -17.75
N ASP A 300 11.63 6.07 -17.62
CA ASP A 300 12.88 5.79 -18.31
C ASP A 300 13.89 4.99 -17.48
N ILE A 301 13.47 4.44 -16.33
CA ILE A 301 14.30 3.59 -15.47
C ILE A 301 14.07 2.12 -15.80
N SER A 302 15.16 1.36 -15.91
CA SER A 302 15.17 -0.10 -15.98
C SER A 302 15.68 -0.66 -14.66
N LEU A 303 14.84 -1.39 -13.94
CA LEU A 303 15.23 -2.07 -12.70
C LEU A 303 16.23 -3.19 -12.96
N SER A 304 16.14 -3.88 -14.11
CA SER A 304 17.09 -4.91 -14.50
C SER A 304 18.49 -4.31 -14.73
N ALA A 305 18.58 -3.15 -15.39
CA ALA A 305 19.86 -2.47 -15.55
C ALA A 305 20.46 -2.07 -14.19
N TRP A 306 19.64 -1.56 -13.27
CA TRP A 306 20.11 -1.24 -11.93
C TRP A 306 20.53 -2.45 -11.10
N ALA A 307 19.85 -3.58 -11.27
CA ALA A 307 20.25 -4.84 -10.64
C ALA A 307 21.63 -5.32 -11.17
N GLU A 308 21.88 -5.21 -12.49
CA GLU A 308 23.18 -5.49 -13.11
C GLU A 308 24.29 -4.54 -12.62
N GLU A 309 23.96 -3.30 -12.30
CA GLU A 309 24.86 -2.33 -11.66
C GLU A 309 25.11 -2.61 -10.18
N GLY A 310 24.41 -3.59 -9.59
CA GLY A 310 24.59 -4.03 -8.21
C GLY A 310 23.68 -3.37 -7.18
N ILE A 311 22.59 -2.71 -7.61
CA ILE A 311 21.55 -2.18 -6.72
C ILE A 311 20.63 -3.34 -6.32
N LYS A 312 20.88 -3.93 -5.15
CA LYS A 312 20.15 -5.11 -4.65
C LYS A 312 18.65 -4.90 -4.50
N GLU A 313 18.25 -3.69 -4.13
CA GLU A 313 16.84 -3.36 -3.96
C GLU A 313 16.08 -3.38 -5.29
N ALA A 314 16.76 -3.19 -6.41
CA ALA A 314 16.18 -3.38 -7.75
C ALA A 314 15.87 -4.86 -8.00
N GLU A 315 16.72 -5.80 -7.53
CA GLU A 315 16.43 -7.25 -7.59
C GLU A 315 15.18 -7.59 -6.76
N TYR A 316 15.02 -6.93 -5.60
CA TYR A 316 13.83 -7.14 -4.76
C TYR A 316 12.57 -6.62 -5.43
N ALA A 317 12.64 -5.47 -6.10
CA ALA A 317 11.53 -4.91 -6.85
C ALA A 317 11.12 -5.80 -8.02
N LEU A 318 12.08 -6.24 -8.84
CA LEU A 318 11.87 -7.20 -9.93
C LEU A 318 11.21 -8.50 -9.41
N GLY A 319 11.75 -9.05 -8.33
CA GLY A 319 11.20 -10.26 -7.74
C GLY A 319 9.83 -10.05 -7.08
N ALA A 320 9.47 -8.84 -6.68
CA ALA A 320 8.18 -8.54 -6.07
C ALA A 320 7.05 -8.48 -7.08
N LEU A 321 7.23 -7.79 -8.21
CA LEU A 321 6.17 -7.55 -9.22
C LEU A 321 6.44 -8.21 -10.58
N GLY A 322 7.68 -8.63 -10.87
CA GLY A 322 8.01 -9.28 -12.14
C GLY A 322 8.09 -8.35 -13.35
N VAL A 323 8.13 -7.02 -13.15
CA VAL A 323 8.20 -6.01 -14.21
C VAL A 323 9.46 -5.17 -14.09
N ASP A 324 10.00 -4.71 -15.23
CA ASP A 324 11.21 -3.88 -15.27
C ASP A 324 10.93 -2.41 -14.93
N ASN A 325 9.72 -1.95 -15.16
CA ASN A 325 9.23 -0.63 -14.80
C ASN A 325 7.82 -0.73 -14.23
N PHE A 326 7.49 0.09 -13.24
CA PHE A 326 6.15 0.08 -12.61
C PHE A 326 5.02 0.30 -13.62
N TRP A 327 5.27 1.17 -14.60
CA TRP A 327 4.27 1.57 -15.60
C TRP A 327 4.00 0.49 -16.67
N ASP A 328 4.78 -0.60 -16.68
CA ASP A 328 4.57 -1.77 -17.53
C ASP A 328 3.54 -2.77 -16.96
N LEU A 329 3.02 -2.52 -15.77
CA LEU A 329 1.99 -3.36 -15.17
C LEU A 329 0.68 -3.25 -15.93
N GLU A 330 0.11 -4.40 -16.28
CA GLU A 330 -1.24 -4.50 -16.85
C GLU A 330 -2.24 -4.70 -15.71
N VAL A 331 -2.97 -3.65 -15.34
CA VAL A 331 -3.96 -3.67 -14.26
C VAL A 331 -5.07 -2.66 -14.56
N GLU A 332 -6.31 -2.99 -14.21
CA GLU A 332 -7.43 -2.05 -14.23
C GLU A 332 -7.46 -1.27 -12.90
N LEU A 333 -7.29 0.04 -12.99
CA LEU A 333 -7.50 0.92 -11.83
C LEU A 333 -8.99 1.28 -11.76
N ILE A 334 -9.56 1.14 -10.57
CA ILE A 334 -10.93 1.55 -10.32
C ILE A 334 -11.02 3.06 -10.04
N GLU A 335 -12.14 3.66 -10.37
CA GLU A 335 -12.49 5.00 -9.92
C GLU A 335 -12.89 4.92 -8.43
N TYR A 336 -11.90 5.16 -7.54
CA TYR A 336 -12.06 5.00 -6.10
C TYR A 336 -12.58 6.28 -5.47
N ASP A 337 -13.77 6.22 -4.90
CA ASP A 337 -14.37 7.32 -4.15
C ASP A 337 -13.83 7.33 -2.71
N LEU A 338 -12.82 8.18 -2.48
CA LEU A 338 -12.17 8.33 -1.17
C LEU A 338 -13.11 8.98 -0.16
N ASP A 339 -13.90 9.98 -0.56
CA ASP A 339 -14.80 10.70 0.34
C ASP A 339 -15.87 9.74 0.88
N LEU A 340 -16.43 8.89 0.01
CA LEU A 340 -17.34 7.83 0.40
C LEU A 340 -16.69 6.83 1.35
N ALA A 341 -15.45 6.42 1.08
CA ALA A 341 -14.71 5.47 1.91
C ALA A 341 -14.44 6.04 3.32
N GLU A 342 -14.13 7.33 3.42
CA GLU A 342 -13.93 8.02 4.70
C GLU A 342 -15.26 8.20 5.45
N GLU A 343 -16.33 8.60 4.76
CA GLU A 343 -17.65 8.80 5.37
C GLU A 343 -18.17 7.51 6.03
N ARG A 344 -17.98 6.37 5.38
CA ARG A 344 -18.50 5.08 5.86
C ARG A 344 -17.49 4.23 6.63
N TRP A 345 -16.30 4.77 6.95
CA TRP A 345 -15.23 4.07 7.66
C TRP A 345 -15.73 3.27 8.88
N ASP A 346 -16.42 3.92 9.80
CA ASP A 346 -16.92 3.29 11.02
C ASP A 346 -18.00 2.24 10.73
N ALA A 347 -18.87 2.51 9.77
CA ALA A 347 -19.96 1.60 9.40
C ALA A 347 -19.40 0.30 8.78
N VAL A 348 -18.47 0.42 7.85
CA VAL A 348 -17.81 -0.71 7.19
C VAL A 348 -17.03 -1.56 8.19
N ASN A 349 -16.21 -0.92 9.03
CA ASN A 349 -15.44 -1.63 10.06
C ASN A 349 -16.35 -2.38 11.04
N LYS A 350 -17.42 -1.75 11.48
CA LYS A 350 -18.39 -2.35 12.40
C LYS A 350 -19.15 -3.51 11.75
N THR A 351 -19.58 -3.37 10.50
CA THR A 351 -20.25 -4.42 9.74
C THR A 351 -19.32 -5.61 9.58
N TYR A 352 -18.06 -5.39 9.17
CA TYR A 352 -17.07 -6.44 9.04
C TYR A 352 -16.85 -7.20 10.35
N GLU A 353 -16.71 -6.48 11.46
CA GLU A 353 -16.52 -7.07 12.79
C GLU A 353 -17.73 -7.93 13.20
N LEU A 354 -18.94 -7.38 13.08
CA LEU A 354 -20.16 -8.05 13.60
C LEU A 354 -20.64 -9.18 12.71
N GLU A 355 -20.57 -9.02 11.38
CA GLU A 355 -21.19 -9.95 10.43
C GLU A 355 -20.22 -11.00 9.89
N ILE A 356 -18.91 -10.73 9.94
CA ILE A 356 -17.87 -11.64 9.43
C ILE A 356 -17.01 -12.16 10.58
N TYR A 357 -16.27 -11.27 11.26
CA TYR A 357 -15.27 -11.70 12.22
C TYR A 357 -15.87 -12.43 13.43
N ARG A 358 -16.87 -11.85 14.09
CA ARG A 358 -17.51 -12.48 15.26
C ARG A 358 -18.28 -13.73 14.93
N LYS A 359 -18.78 -13.85 13.70
CA LYS A 359 -19.51 -15.01 13.20
C LYS A 359 -18.65 -15.97 12.37
N TRP A 360 -17.34 -15.79 12.33
CA TRP A 360 -16.45 -16.53 11.43
C TRP A 360 -16.56 -18.05 11.53
N GLY A 361 -16.66 -18.61 12.74
CA GLY A 361 -16.85 -20.04 12.95
C GLY A 361 -18.19 -20.56 12.40
N GLU A 362 -19.27 -19.80 12.63
CA GLU A 362 -20.59 -20.09 12.10
C GLU A 362 -20.62 -20.00 10.57
N LEU A 363 -20.05 -18.93 10.02
CA LEU A 363 -19.88 -18.70 8.58
C LEU A 363 -19.19 -19.89 7.91
N LYS A 364 -18.00 -20.28 8.39
CA LYS A 364 -17.24 -21.41 7.81
C LYS A 364 -18.02 -22.73 7.87
N SER A 365 -18.63 -23.04 9.00
CA SER A 365 -19.37 -24.28 9.17
C SER A 365 -20.65 -24.32 8.32
N THR A 366 -21.30 -23.18 8.12
CA THR A 366 -22.49 -23.07 7.28
C THR A 366 -22.16 -23.24 5.80
N LEU A 367 -21.11 -22.57 5.30
CA LEU A 367 -20.67 -22.75 3.92
C LEU A 367 -20.25 -24.20 3.64
N SER A 368 -19.47 -24.80 4.54
CA SER A 368 -19.08 -26.21 4.40
C SER A 368 -20.27 -27.15 4.33
N LEU A 369 -21.33 -26.91 5.12
CA LEU A 369 -22.56 -27.70 5.06
C LEU A 369 -23.30 -27.50 3.73
N ILE A 370 -23.42 -26.27 3.25
CA ILE A 370 -24.06 -25.97 1.96
C ILE A 370 -23.36 -26.74 0.84
N GLU A 371 -22.04 -26.65 0.76
CA GLU A 371 -21.24 -27.32 -0.27
C GLU A 371 -21.31 -28.84 -0.18
N GLU A 372 -21.32 -29.41 1.04
CA GLU A 372 -21.49 -30.83 1.25
C GLU A 372 -22.85 -31.30 0.71
N VAL A 373 -23.93 -30.56 1.03
CA VAL A 373 -25.27 -30.89 0.55
C VAL A 373 -25.42 -30.68 -0.95
N GLU A 374 -24.77 -29.67 -1.55
CA GLU A 374 -24.70 -29.50 -3.01
C GLU A 374 -24.08 -30.72 -3.68
N GLY A 375 -22.98 -31.24 -3.12
CA GLY A 375 -22.36 -32.48 -3.62
C GLY A 375 -23.29 -33.71 -3.48
N GLU A 376 -24.03 -33.81 -2.38
CA GLU A 376 -25.04 -34.87 -2.18
C GLU A 376 -26.19 -34.77 -3.19
N VAL A 377 -26.68 -33.55 -3.48
CA VAL A 377 -27.70 -33.27 -4.50
C VAL A 377 -27.23 -33.70 -5.88
N GLU A 378 -26.00 -33.34 -6.26
CA GLU A 378 -25.44 -33.72 -7.56
C GLU A 378 -25.31 -35.25 -7.70
N ALA A 379 -24.77 -35.92 -6.69
CA ALA A 379 -24.67 -37.38 -6.66
C ALA A 379 -26.06 -38.07 -6.76
N ALA A 380 -27.08 -37.52 -6.09
CA ALA A 380 -28.45 -38.03 -6.20
C ALA A 380 -29.04 -37.81 -7.59
N ARG A 381 -28.75 -36.66 -8.24
CA ARG A 381 -29.16 -36.37 -9.62
C ARG A 381 -28.52 -37.37 -10.62
N GLU A 382 -27.22 -37.64 -10.49
CA GLU A 382 -26.49 -38.61 -11.30
C GLU A 382 -27.06 -40.04 -11.12
N ALA A 383 -27.58 -40.36 -9.93
CA ALA A 383 -28.26 -41.61 -9.62
C ALA A 383 -29.70 -41.66 -10.15
N GLY A 384 -30.19 -40.61 -10.83
CA GLY A 384 -31.52 -40.55 -11.43
C GLY A 384 -32.67 -40.29 -10.44
N LYS A 385 -32.37 -39.75 -9.24
CA LYS A 385 -33.38 -39.36 -8.25
C LYS A 385 -33.97 -37.98 -8.58
N ASP A 386 -35.20 -37.74 -8.13
CA ASP A 386 -35.80 -36.40 -8.17
C ASP A 386 -35.18 -35.54 -7.07
N VAL A 387 -34.45 -34.52 -7.47
CA VAL A 387 -33.72 -33.60 -6.57
C VAL A 387 -34.27 -32.17 -6.59
N ALA A 388 -35.29 -31.87 -7.40
CA ALA A 388 -35.76 -30.51 -7.64
C ALA A 388 -36.09 -29.72 -6.35
N ALA A 389 -36.73 -30.36 -5.37
CA ALA A 389 -37.05 -29.72 -4.09
C ALA A 389 -35.82 -29.48 -3.22
N ALA A 390 -34.82 -30.37 -3.25
CA ALA A 390 -33.57 -30.21 -2.53
C ALA A 390 -32.73 -29.09 -3.16
N GLU A 391 -32.67 -29.01 -4.49
CA GLU A 391 -32.00 -27.95 -5.25
C GLU A 391 -32.57 -26.57 -4.93
N ALA A 392 -33.88 -26.43 -4.89
CA ALA A 392 -34.52 -25.17 -4.56
C ALA A 392 -34.11 -24.68 -3.15
N LYS A 393 -34.08 -25.60 -2.17
CA LYS A 393 -33.72 -25.28 -0.79
C LYS A 393 -32.23 -24.94 -0.64
N ILE A 394 -31.35 -25.66 -1.31
CA ILE A 394 -29.93 -25.40 -1.21
C ILE A 394 -29.56 -24.07 -1.90
N LYS A 395 -30.23 -23.72 -3.00
CA LYS A 395 -30.11 -22.42 -3.64
C LYS A 395 -30.55 -21.28 -2.71
N GLU A 396 -31.70 -21.46 -2.01
CA GLU A 396 -32.15 -20.47 -1.04
C GLU A 396 -31.21 -20.37 0.16
N ALA A 397 -30.63 -21.50 0.63
CA ALA A 397 -29.63 -21.52 1.68
C ALA A 397 -28.40 -20.71 1.30
N ARG A 398 -27.93 -20.79 0.04
CA ARG A 398 -26.82 -19.99 -0.48
C ARG A 398 -27.15 -18.51 -0.48
N THR A 399 -28.32 -18.12 -0.95
CA THR A 399 -28.78 -16.72 -0.91
C THR A 399 -28.86 -16.17 0.53
N LEU A 400 -29.29 -16.95 1.50
CA LEU A 400 -29.27 -16.52 2.91
C LEU A 400 -27.86 -16.42 3.49
N PHE A 401 -26.94 -17.30 3.07
CA PHE A 401 -25.54 -17.22 3.44
C PHE A 401 -24.93 -15.91 2.92
N GLU A 402 -25.19 -15.55 1.67
CA GLU A 402 -24.74 -14.30 1.04
C GLU A 402 -25.26 -13.06 1.77
N LYS A 403 -26.44 -13.14 2.39
CA LYS A 403 -27.00 -12.08 3.24
C LYS A 403 -26.51 -12.10 4.69
N GLY A 404 -25.65 -13.05 5.06
CA GLY A 404 -25.14 -13.21 6.43
C GLY A 404 -26.14 -13.86 7.41
N GLU A 405 -27.22 -14.45 6.90
CA GLU A 405 -28.26 -15.15 7.67
C GLU A 405 -27.90 -16.63 7.91
N TYR A 406 -26.73 -16.87 8.54
CA TYR A 406 -26.11 -18.21 8.62
C TYR A 406 -26.99 -19.27 9.29
N ALA A 407 -27.71 -18.93 10.36
CA ALA A 407 -28.56 -19.87 11.05
C ALA A 407 -29.71 -20.35 10.16
N ALA A 408 -30.34 -19.45 9.41
CA ALA A 408 -31.43 -19.79 8.47
C ALA A 408 -30.89 -20.59 7.27
N ALA A 409 -29.72 -20.16 6.71
CA ALA A 409 -29.05 -20.88 5.64
C ALA A 409 -28.72 -22.33 6.04
N ARG A 410 -28.20 -22.52 7.25
CA ARG A 410 -27.89 -23.85 7.79
C ARG A 410 -29.12 -24.73 7.91
N LEU A 411 -30.23 -24.15 8.37
CA LEU A 411 -31.50 -24.90 8.50
C LEU A 411 -32.00 -25.41 7.13
N LEU A 412 -32.01 -24.53 6.12
CA LEU A 412 -32.42 -24.89 4.77
C LEU A 412 -31.49 -25.94 4.13
N ALA A 413 -30.18 -25.85 4.35
CA ALA A 413 -29.24 -26.88 3.88
C ALA A 413 -29.55 -28.25 4.51
N LEU A 414 -29.85 -28.31 5.81
CA LEU A 414 -30.26 -29.55 6.48
C LEU A 414 -31.61 -30.07 5.98
N GLU A 415 -32.57 -29.18 5.69
CA GLU A 415 -33.85 -29.57 5.09
C GLU A 415 -33.64 -30.13 3.67
N ALA A 416 -32.77 -29.54 2.85
CA ALA A 416 -32.40 -30.05 1.53
C ALA A 416 -31.82 -31.48 1.63
N ARG A 417 -30.88 -31.71 2.57
CA ARG A 417 -30.33 -33.06 2.85
C ARG A 417 -31.41 -34.08 3.23
N ASN A 418 -32.36 -33.70 4.09
CA ASN A 418 -33.43 -34.57 4.52
C ASN A 418 -34.37 -34.98 3.37
N LEU A 419 -34.54 -34.13 2.34
CA LEU A 419 -35.31 -34.47 1.14
C LEU A 419 -34.65 -35.57 0.31
N LEU A 420 -33.30 -35.57 0.23
CA LEU A 420 -32.54 -36.61 -0.49
C LEU A 420 -32.62 -38.00 0.17
N VAL A 421 -32.80 -38.04 1.49
CA VAL A 421 -32.90 -39.31 2.24
C VAL A 421 -34.31 -39.95 2.10
N LYS A 422 -35.35 -39.14 1.86
CA LYS A 422 -36.73 -39.58 1.78
C LYS A 422 -37.19 -40.01 0.38
N GLY A 423 -36.45 -39.59 -0.68
CA GLY A 423 -36.64 -39.97 -2.06
C GLY A 423 -35.60 -41.01 -2.52
#